data_d9001eda5bdc3d9387baaf274343d9b9
#
_entry.id   d9001eda5bdc3d9387baaf274343d9b9
#
_cell.length_a   1.000
_cell.length_b   1.000
_cell.length_c   1.000
_cell.angle_alpha   90.00
_cell.angle_beta   90.00
_cell.angle_gamma   90.00
#
_symmetry.space_group_name_H-M   'P 1'
#
loop_
_entity.id
_entity.type
_entity.pdbx_description
1 polymer ?
#
loop_
_entity_poly.entity_id
_entity_poly.type
_entity_poly.pdbx_seq_one_letter_code
_entity_poly.pdbx_strand_id
1 'polypeptide(L)'
;VLLGPLTGCGGTGDSHPTSSPAPKVTTLGKTAPKAPAGGSLTISSPAFADGAPIPVQYTCKGADVAPPLVWSAPLGAALVVDDPDAPAGLYVHWVVIGIAPGPGSTAEGQTPAGATTLPNTAGQSAYQGPCPPNGTGTHRYRFTLYQLPDDYQLPGGLAGVQAAQTIAGAATAQAQLVGAFGG
;
A
#
# COMPACT_ATOMS: atom_id res chain seq x y z
N VAL A 1 4.91 11.88 -78.12
CA VAL A 1 4.17 11.31 -79.27
C VAL A 1 3.26 10.24 -78.79
N LEU A 2 1.94 10.48 -79.07
CA LEU A 2 0.79 9.53 -79.24
C LEU A 2 0.33 8.76 -78.00
N LEU A 3 -0.78 9.15 -77.51
CA LEU A 3 -2.19 8.80 -77.84
C LEU A 3 -2.56 7.36 -77.70
N GLY A 4 -3.57 7.19 -76.90
CA GLY A 4 -4.68 6.32 -77.24
C GLY A 4 -5.38 5.70 -76.01
N PRO A 5 -6.71 5.87 -75.92
CA PRO A 5 -7.49 5.35 -74.83
C PRO A 5 -8.12 4.01 -75.16
N LEU A 6 -8.65 3.27 -74.18
CA LEU A 6 -9.83 2.43 -74.36
C LEU A 6 -10.44 1.97 -73.04
N THR A 7 -11.65 2.34 -72.90
CA THR A 7 -12.81 1.88 -72.14
C THR A 7 -12.90 0.37 -71.85
N GLY A 8 -13.43 0.06 -70.68
CA GLY A 8 -13.95 -1.28 -70.32
C GLY A 8 -14.72 -1.26 -69.05
N CYS A 9 -16.04 -1.35 -69.17
CA CYS A 9 -17.08 -1.44 -68.12
C CYS A 9 -16.99 -2.68 -67.26
N GLY A 10 -17.52 -2.58 -66.03
CA GLY A 10 -18.43 -3.55 -65.47
C GLY A 10 -17.90 -4.41 -64.33
N GLY A 11 -18.53 -4.30 -63.22
CA GLY A 11 -18.40 -5.29 -62.13
C GLY A 11 -18.74 -4.72 -60.76
N THR A 12 -20.04 -4.60 -60.51
CA THR A 12 -20.59 -4.43 -59.15
C THR A 12 -20.24 -5.65 -58.29
N GLY A 13 -19.54 -5.43 -57.21
CA GLY A 13 -19.27 -6.44 -56.18
C GLY A 13 -19.17 -5.75 -54.84
N ASP A 14 -20.31 -5.57 -54.20
CA ASP A 14 -20.40 -5.21 -52.78
C ASP A 14 -19.71 -6.29 -51.93
N SER A 15 -18.54 -5.98 -51.45
CA SER A 15 -17.89 -6.74 -50.37
C SER A 15 -17.77 -5.85 -49.17
N HIS A 16 -18.76 -5.96 -48.28
CA HIS A 16 -18.67 -5.44 -46.93
C HIS A 16 -17.46 -6.08 -46.22
N PRO A 17 -16.54 -5.31 -45.67
CA PRO A 17 -15.60 -5.85 -44.70
C PRO A 17 -16.36 -6.06 -43.38
N THR A 18 -16.59 -7.30 -43.04
CA THR A 18 -17.01 -7.72 -41.72
C THR A 18 -15.92 -7.27 -40.70
N SER A 19 -16.19 -6.18 -40.03
CA SER A 19 -15.37 -5.73 -38.87
C SER A 19 -15.54 -6.78 -37.76
N SER A 20 -14.53 -7.61 -37.61
CA SER A 20 -14.37 -8.47 -36.44
C SER A 20 -14.18 -7.57 -35.21
N PRO A 21 -14.99 -7.67 -34.15
CA PRO A 21 -14.78 -6.89 -32.95
C PRO A 21 -13.45 -7.33 -32.31
N ALA A 22 -12.56 -6.38 -32.10
CA ALA A 22 -11.32 -6.57 -31.34
C ALA A 22 -11.65 -7.14 -29.95
N PRO A 23 -10.85 -8.08 -29.42
CA PRO A 23 -11.08 -8.60 -28.09
C PRO A 23 -10.96 -7.45 -27.08
N LYS A 24 -12.03 -7.24 -26.30
CA LYS A 24 -11.98 -6.34 -25.14
C LYS A 24 -10.95 -6.91 -24.18
N VAL A 25 -9.81 -6.25 -24.10
CA VAL A 25 -8.85 -6.48 -23.01
C VAL A 25 -9.54 -6.00 -21.73
N THR A 26 -10.11 -6.94 -21.00
CA THR A 26 -10.57 -6.71 -19.64
C THR A 26 -9.30 -6.59 -18.79
N THR A 27 -8.83 -5.37 -18.59
CA THR A 27 -7.87 -5.06 -17.54
C THR A 27 -8.57 -5.41 -16.23
N LEU A 28 -8.23 -6.55 -15.65
CA LEU A 28 -8.50 -6.86 -14.24
C LEU A 28 -7.71 -5.85 -13.43
N GLY A 29 -8.30 -4.67 -13.21
CA GLY A 29 -7.80 -3.72 -12.25
C GLY A 29 -7.79 -4.41 -10.90
N LYS A 30 -6.59 -4.63 -10.33
CA LYS A 30 -6.40 -5.14 -8.98
C LYS A 30 -7.00 -4.09 -8.02
N THR A 31 -8.29 -4.20 -7.77
CA THR A 31 -9.03 -3.28 -6.91
C THR A 31 -8.51 -3.41 -5.49
N ALA A 32 -8.24 -2.30 -4.83
CA ALA A 32 -7.93 -2.30 -3.41
C ALA A 32 -9.09 -2.93 -2.63
N PRO A 33 -8.80 -3.71 -1.57
CA PRO A 33 -9.85 -4.31 -0.75
C PRO A 33 -10.69 -3.20 -0.10
N LYS A 34 -12.00 -3.43 -0.02
CA LYS A 34 -12.94 -2.49 0.60
C LYS A 34 -12.86 -2.61 2.12
N ALA A 35 -12.70 -1.48 2.79
CA ALA A 35 -12.73 -1.39 4.24
C ALA A 35 -14.10 -1.76 4.82
N PRO A 36 -14.16 -2.35 6.04
CA PRO A 36 -15.42 -2.63 6.72
C PRO A 36 -16.14 -1.31 7.08
N ALA A 37 -17.46 -1.30 6.94
CA ALA A 37 -18.28 -0.21 7.44
C ALA A 37 -18.46 -0.35 8.95
N GLY A 38 -17.82 0.51 9.74
CA GLY A 38 -17.98 0.47 11.20
C GLY A 38 -17.22 1.60 11.89
N GLY A 39 -17.74 2.07 13.00
CA GLY A 39 -17.16 3.16 13.80
C GLY A 39 -16.01 2.77 14.72
N SER A 40 -15.47 1.54 14.63
CA SER A 40 -14.34 1.08 15.43
C SER A 40 -13.03 1.26 14.69
N LEU A 41 -11.96 1.59 15.42
CA LEU A 41 -10.62 1.61 14.88
C LEU A 41 -10.16 0.18 14.60
N THR A 42 -9.83 -0.13 13.35
CA THR A 42 -9.38 -1.46 12.92
C THR A 42 -8.31 -1.36 11.86
N ILE A 43 -7.43 -2.36 11.81
CA ILE A 43 -6.47 -2.56 10.71
C ILE A 43 -6.33 -4.05 10.43
N SER A 44 -6.24 -4.41 9.16
CA SER A 44 -6.02 -5.78 8.68
C SER A 44 -5.33 -5.78 7.33
N SER A 45 -4.87 -6.95 6.89
CA SER A 45 -4.34 -7.14 5.54
C SER A 45 -5.01 -8.34 4.87
N PRO A 46 -5.38 -8.26 3.59
CA PRO A 46 -5.80 -9.44 2.85
C PRO A 46 -4.62 -10.37 2.47
N ALA A 47 -3.39 -9.92 2.71
CA ALA A 47 -2.18 -10.68 2.36
C ALA A 47 -1.73 -11.64 3.47
N PHE A 48 -2.01 -11.30 4.74
CA PHE A 48 -1.69 -12.16 5.90
C PHE A 48 -2.62 -11.85 7.07
N ALA A 49 -2.88 -12.84 7.89
CA ALA A 49 -3.66 -12.70 9.11
C ALA A 49 -2.78 -12.18 10.26
N ASP A 50 -3.43 -11.69 11.33
CA ASP A 50 -2.73 -11.31 12.56
C ASP A 50 -1.95 -12.49 13.15
N GLY A 51 -0.69 -12.27 13.50
CA GLY A 51 0.26 -13.29 13.97
C GLY A 51 0.83 -14.21 12.89
N ALA A 52 0.37 -14.12 11.63
CA ALA A 52 0.83 -14.99 10.55
C ALA A 52 2.15 -14.49 9.92
N PRO A 53 2.86 -15.38 9.18
CA PRO A 53 4.03 -14.98 8.40
C PRO A 53 3.69 -13.93 7.35
N ILE A 54 4.55 -12.90 7.23
CA ILE A 54 4.49 -11.92 6.15
C ILE A 54 4.99 -12.57 4.86
N PRO A 55 4.22 -12.55 3.75
CA PRO A 55 4.68 -13.08 2.47
C PRO A 55 5.97 -12.39 1.98
N VAL A 56 6.87 -13.17 1.43
CA VAL A 56 8.23 -12.75 1.01
C VAL A 56 8.22 -11.50 0.12
N GLN A 57 7.20 -11.33 -0.72
CA GLN A 57 7.09 -10.16 -1.62
C GLN A 57 7.06 -8.82 -0.89
N TYR A 58 6.63 -8.79 0.39
CA TYR A 58 6.58 -7.58 1.22
C TYR A 58 7.82 -7.37 2.08
N THR A 59 8.87 -8.12 1.83
CA THR A 59 10.12 -8.13 2.60
C THR A 59 11.32 -7.80 1.72
N CYS A 60 12.47 -7.52 2.32
CA CYS A 60 13.73 -7.27 1.60
C CYS A 60 14.23 -8.49 0.78
N LYS A 61 13.65 -9.67 0.97
CA LYS A 61 13.92 -10.87 0.19
C LYS A 61 13.02 -11.01 -1.05
N GLY A 62 12.07 -10.09 -1.22
CA GLY A 62 11.13 -10.04 -2.33
C GLY A 62 11.12 -8.69 -3.04
N ALA A 63 9.93 -8.20 -3.36
CA ALA A 63 9.77 -6.92 -4.07
C ALA A 63 9.91 -5.69 -3.16
N ASP A 64 9.95 -5.88 -1.84
CA ASP A 64 10.09 -4.82 -0.83
C ASP A 64 9.01 -3.73 -0.95
N VAL A 65 7.78 -4.14 -1.23
CA VAL A 65 6.63 -3.25 -1.38
C VAL A 65 5.68 -3.35 -0.19
N ALA A 66 4.96 -2.27 0.12
CA ALA A 66 3.99 -2.28 1.20
C ALA A 66 2.87 -3.31 0.94
N PRO A 67 2.45 -4.11 1.93
CA PRO A 67 1.32 -5.01 1.77
C PRO A 67 0.02 -4.22 1.59
N PRO A 68 -1.00 -4.80 0.94
CA PRO A 68 -2.32 -4.21 0.91
C PRO A 68 -2.91 -4.18 2.31
N LEU A 69 -3.50 -3.04 2.69
CA LEU A 69 -4.08 -2.82 4.00
C LEU A 69 -5.56 -2.42 3.87
N VAL A 70 -6.33 -2.74 4.90
CA VAL A 70 -7.73 -2.32 5.07
C VAL A 70 -7.89 -1.80 6.49
N TRP A 71 -8.52 -0.64 6.64
CA TRP A 71 -8.72 -0.05 7.96
C TRP A 71 -10.07 0.66 8.08
N SER A 72 -10.45 0.92 9.33
CA SER A 72 -11.47 1.88 9.70
C SER A 72 -10.88 2.80 10.78
N ALA A 73 -10.90 4.10 10.54
CA ALA A 73 -10.42 5.12 11.47
C ALA A 73 -11.51 6.17 11.63
N PRO A 74 -12.30 6.16 12.74
CA PRO A 74 -13.38 7.10 12.96
C PRO A 74 -12.95 8.57 12.94
N LEU A 75 -11.74 8.84 13.39
CA LEU A 75 -11.05 10.14 13.34
C LEU A 75 -9.81 10.03 12.44
N GLY A 76 -9.07 11.12 12.26
CA GLY A 76 -7.80 11.12 11.57
C GLY A 76 -6.79 10.16 12.23
N ALA A 77 -5.94 9.54 11.44
CA ALA A 77 -5.01 8.52 11.90
C ALA A 77 -3.61 8.67 11.35
N ALA A 78 -2.66 8.01 12.02
CA ALA A 78 -1.32 7.72 11.52
C ALA A 78 -1.08 6.21 11.55
N LEU A 79 -0.28 5.71 10.61
CA LEU A 79 0.18 4.32 10.57
C LEU A 79 1.68 4.30 10.87
N VAL A 80 2.07 3.44 11.79
CA VAL A 80 3.48 3.12 12.05
C VAL A 80 3.69 1.62 11.85
N VAL A 81 4.72 1.27 11.09
CA VAL A 81 5.20 -0.11 10.98
C VAL A 81 6.55 -0.19 11.65
N ASP A 82 6.66 -1.03 12.66
CA ASP A 82 7.90 -1.16 13.44
C ASP A 82 8.25 -2.62 13.77
N ASP A 83 9.51 -2.84 14.11
CA ASP A 83 10.10 -4.08 14.60
C ASP A 83 10.63 -3.85 16.02
N PRO A 84 9.94 -4.37 17.06
CA PRO A 84 10.41 -4.29 18.43
C PRO A 84 11.50 -5.30 18.77
N ASP A 85 11.72 -6.29 17.91
CA ASP A 85 12.67 -7.39 18.12
C ASP A 85 14.04 -7.11 17.47
N ALA A 86 14.18 -5.96 16.82
CA ALA A 86 15.44 -5.59 16.17
C ALA A 86 16.58 -5.47 17.18
N PRO A 87 17.80 -6.02 16.91
CA PRO A 87 18.89 -6.12 17.87
C PRO A 87 19.37 -4.79 18.44
N ALA A 88 19.25 -3.70 17.68
CA ALA A 88 19.65 -2.35 18.10
C ALA A 88 18.55 -1.58 18.83
N GLY A 89 17.43 -2.22 19.15
CA GLY A 89 16.23 -1.60 19.69
C GLY A 89 15.17 -1.36 18.62
N LEU A 90 14.12 -0.63 18.95
CA LEU A 90 12.98 -0.40 18.05
C LEU A 90 13.45 0.10 16.66
N TYR A 91 13.10 -0.62 15.62
CA TYR A 91 13.33 -0.20 14.24
C TYR A 91 12.01 0.16 13.55
N VAL A 92 11.93 1.36 13.01
CA VAL A 92 10.73 1.86 12.34
C VAL A 92 10.88 1.71 10.82
N HIS A 93 10.01 0.91 10.24
CA HIS A 93 9.99 0.54 8.82
C HIS A 93 9.17 1.51 7.97
N TRP A 94 8.10 2.08 8.54
CA TRP A 94 7.22 2.99 7.81
C TRP A 94 6.46 3.90 8.77
N VAL A 95 6.35 5.19 8.43
CA VAL A 95 5.54 6.17 9.16
C VAL A 95 4.68 6.93 8.17
N VAL A 96 3.36 6.84 8.31
CA VAL A 96 2.40 7.53 7.46
C VAL A 96 1.51 8.40 8.32
N ILE A 97 1.38 9.67 7.97
CA ILE A 97 0.56 10.65 8.68
C ILE A 97 -0.51 11.24 7.75
N GLY A 98 -1.56 11.78 8.34
CA GLY A 98 -2.63 12.43 7.58
C GLY A 98 -3.59 11.45 6.90
N ILE A 99 -3.77 10.25 7.46
CA ILE A 99 -4.80 9.32 7.00
C ILE A 99 -6.16 9.93 7.36
N ALA A 100 -6.99 10.15 6.34
CA ALA A 100 -8.30 10.75 6.49
C ALA A 100 -9.25 9.90 7.36
N PRO A 101 -10.19 10.53 8.08
CA PRO A 101 -11.25 9.81 8.81
C PRO A 101 -12.06 8.90 7.88
N GLY A 102 -12.52 7.78 8.41
CA GLY A 102 -13.39 6.83 7.73
C GLY A 102 -12.74 5.51 7.38
N PRO A 103 -13.47 4.64 6.67
CA PRO A 103 -12.93 3.41 6.13
C PRO A 103 -11.99 3.69 4.97
N GLY A 104 -10.89 2.95 4.91
CA GLY A 104 -9.91 3.07 3.84
C GLY A 104 -9.21 1.75 3.51
N SER A 105 -8.51 1.75 2.39
CA SER A 105 -7.68 0.63 1.97
C SER A 105 -6.58 1.08 1.03
N THR A 106 -5.51 0.29 0.98
CA THR A 106 -4.46 0.41 -0.05
C THR A 106 -4.36 -0.87 -0.84
N ALA A 107 -3.99 -0.75 -2.12
CA ALA A 107 -3.45 -1.86 -2.87
C ALA A 107 -1.97 -2.08 -2.49
N GLU A 108 -1.41 -3.18 -2.94
CA GLU A 108 0.00 -3.50 -2.81
C GLU A 108 0.90 -2.36 -3.34
N GLY A 109 1.91 -1.98 -2.58
CA GLY A 109 2.86 -0.92 -2.93
C GLY A 109 2.31 0.51 -2.83
N GLN A 110 1.08 0.68 -2.34
CA GLN A 110 0.43 1.99 -2.26
C GLN A 110 0.54 2.59 -0.85
N THR A 111 0.69 3.91 -0.80
CA THR A 111 0.47 4.70 0.43
C THR A 111 -1.00 5.10 0.52
N PRO A 112 -1.59 5.22 1.72
CA PRO A 112 -2.93 5.76 1.89
C PRO A 112 -3.12 7.09 1.16
N ALA A 113 -4.22 7.23 0.43
CA ALA A 113 -4.48 8.40 -0.41
C ALA A 113 -4.49 9.70 0.41
N GLY A 114 -3.80 10.73 -0.06
CA GLY A 114 -3.69 12.03 0.60
C GLY A 114 -2.77 12.06 1.82
N ALA A 115 -2.25 10.92 2.27
CA ALA A 115 -1.33 10.84 3.39
C ALA A 115 0.13 11.15 2.99
N THR A 116 0.93 11.49 3.97
CA THR A 116 2.36 11.78 3.82
C THR A 116 3.20 10.72 4.53
N THR A 117 4.27 10.27 3.91
CA THR A 117 5.24 9.37 4.52
C THR A 117 6.40 10.18 5.11
N LEU A 118 6.71 9.95 6.38
CA LEU A 118 7.89 10.51 7.05
C LEU A 118 9.09 9.59 6.90
N PRO A 119 10.33 10.10 7.10
CA PRO A 119 11.52 9.25 7.09
C PRO A 119 11.43 8.14 8.16
N ASN A 120 11.73 6.90 7.76
CA ASN A 120 11.87 5.75 8.64
C ASN A 120 13.24 5.73 9.36
N THR A 121 13.59 4.66 10.05
CA THR A 121 14.88 4.55 10.75
C THR A 121 16.09 4.60 9.80
N ALA A 122 15.92 4.17 8.53
CA ALA A 122 16.94 4.29 7.49
C ALA A 122 16.99 5.69 6.83
N GLY A 123 16.15 6.64 7.26
CA GLY A 123 16.06 7.98 6.67
C GLY A 123 15.26 8.06 5.36
N GLN A 124 14.52 7.03 5.00
CA GLN A 124 13.74 6.94 3.77
C GLN A 124 12.26 7.26 4.04
N SER A 125 11.67 8.15 3.25
CA SER A 125 10.23 8.45 3.26
C SER A 125 9.46 7.44 2.42
N ALA A 126 9.59 6.15 2.77
CA ALA A 126 8.99 5.02 2.06
C ALA A 126 8.77 3.85 3.03
N TYR A 127 7.98 2.87 2.61
CA TYR A 127 7.96 1.56 3.24
C TYR A 127 9.30 0.87 3.02
N GLN A 128 9.80 0.23 4.07
CA GLN A 128 10.93 -0.70 4.04
C GLN A 128 10.44 -2.02 4.65
N GLY A 129 10.54 -3.10 3.92
CA GLY A 129 10.05 -4.39 4.37
C GLY A 129 10.89 -5.02 5.47
N PRO A 130 10.34 -6.04 6.12
CA PRO A 130 11.06 -6.90 7.05
C PRO A 130 12.40 -7.38 6.50
N CYS A 131 13.46 -7.17 7.26
CA CYS A 131 14.81 -7.58 6.88
C CYS A 131 15.65 -7.96 8.13
N PRO A 132 15.23 -8.98 8.89
CA PRO A 132 15.94 -9.34 10.12
C PRO A 132 17.33 -9.88 9.75
N PRO A 133 18.37 -9.55 10.52
CA PRO A 133 19.70 -10.09 10.33
C PRO A 133 19.71 -11.62 10.43
N ASN A 134 20.56 -12.27 9.65
CA ASN A 134 20.70 -13.72 9.71
C ASN A 134 21.05 -14.18 11.14
N GLY A 135 20.34 -15.21 11.62
CA GLY A 135 20.58 -15.80 12.93
C GLY A 135 19.91 -15.07 14.10
N THR A 136 19.16 -13.99 13.86
CA THR A 136 18.40 -13.33 14.94
C THR A 136 17.02 -13.95 15.19
N GLY A 137 16.64 -14.93 14.35
CA GLY A 137 15.36 -15.64 14.47
C GLY A 137 14.21 -14.91 13.77
N THR A 138 13.01 -15.19 14.26
CA THR A 138 11.78 -14.57 13.74
C THR A 138 11.47 -13.32 14.51
N HIS A 139 11.31 -12.21 13.82
CA HIS A 139 10.90 -10.93 14.37
C HIS A 139 9.41 -10.69 14.13
N ARG A 140 8.79 -9.86 14.97
CA ARG A 140 7.43 -9.36 14.84
C ARG A 140 7.45 -7.98 14.21
N TYR A 141 6.59 -7.79 13.22
CA TYR A 141 6.41 -6.50 12.57
C TYR A 141 5.01 -6.00 12.85
N ARG A 142 4.93 -4.88 13.57
CA ARG A 142 3.66 -4.32 14.03
C ARG A 142 3.21 -3.23 13.08
N PHE A 143 2.07 -3.42 12.46
CA PHE A 143 1.35 -2.42 11.68
C PHE A 143 0.33 -1.78 12.62
N THR A 144 0.68 -0.65 13.23
CA THR A 144 -0.18 0.00 14.23
C THR A 144 -0.81 1.25 13.64
N LEU A 145 -2.14 1.26 13.59
CA LEU A 145 -2.94 2.42 13.26
C LEU A 145 -3.24 3.17 14.55
N TYR A 146 -2.79 4.41 14.64
CA TYR A 146 -2.99 5.31 15.76
C TYR A 146 -4.05 6.34 15.43
N GLN A 147 -5.14 6.38 16.18
CA GLN A 147 -6.14 7.44 16.07
C GLN A 147 -5.62 8.69 16.78
N LEU A 148 -5.60 9.80 16.07
CA LEU A 148 -5.15 11.09 16.60
C LEU A 148 -6.36 12.03 16.80
N PRO A 149 -6.27 13.00 17.72
CA PRO A 149 -7.24 14.10 17.78
C PRO A 149 -7.34 14.83 16.44
N ASP A 150 -8.52 15.33 16.10
CA ASP A 150 -8.80 15.97 14.80
C ASP A 150 -7.92 17.20 14.53
N ASP A 151 -7.52 17.89 15.58
CA ASP A 151 -6.70 19.11 15.54
C ASP A 151 -5.21 18.84 15.83
N TYR A 152 -4.83 17.56 15.98
CA TYR A 152 -3.45 17.22 16.31
C TYR A 152 -2.50 17.53 15.15
N GLN A 153 -1.51 18.37 15.43
CA GLN A 153 -0.42 18.69 14.51
C GLN A 153 0.87 18.01 14.98
N LEU A 154 1.38 17.09 14.19
CA LEU A 154 2.67 16.49 14.46
C LEU A 154 3.78 17.54 14.29
N PRO A 155 4.70 17.70 15.26
CA PRO A 155 5.85 18.59 15.09
C PRO A 155 6.66 18.29 13.85
N GLY A 156 7.12 19.30 13.14
CA GLY A 156 7.95 19.13 11.95
C GLY A 156 9.34 18.54 12.27
N GLY A 157 9.94 17.88 11.29
CA GLY A 157 11.30 17.34 11.37
C GLY A 157 11.46 16.02 12.13
N LEU A 158 10.35 15.39 12.55
CA LEU A 158 10.40 14.08 13.21
C LEU A 158 10.64 12.97 12.18
N ALA A 159 11.38 11.94 12.59
CA ALA A 159 11.71 10.78 11.78
C ALA A 159 11.85 9.51 12.64
N GLY A 160 11.69 8.35 12.01
CA GLY A 160 11.96 7.06 12.62
C GLY A 160 11.31 6.87 13.98
N VAL A 161 12.11 6.43 14.94
CA VAL A 161 11.66 6.12 16.31
C VAL A 161 11.03 7.34 17.00
N GLN A 162 11.59 8.54 16.79
CA GLN A 162 11.06 9.76 17.41
C GLN A 162 9.67 10.09 16.89
N ALA A 163 9.43 9.96 15.57
CA ALA A 163 8.11 10.14 14.99
C ALA A 163 7.10 9.10 15.54
N ALA A 164 7.49 7.83 15.57
CA ALA A 164 6.66 6.74 16.09
C ALA A 164 6.26 6.96 17.55
N GLN A 165 7.22 7.34 18.41
CA GLN A 165 6.96 7.61 19.83
C GLN A 165 6.07 8.84 20.05
N THR A 166 6.26 9.90 19.26
CA THR A 166 5.43 11.10 19.33
C THR A 166 3.99 10.81 18.92
N ILE A 167 3.79 10.05 17.83
CA ILE A 167 2.47 9.60 17.36
C ILE A 167 1.80 8.74 18.43
N ALA A 168 2.50 7.74 18.96
CA ALA A 168 1.97 6.85 19.99
C ALA A 168 1.57 7.60 21.27
N GLY A 169 2.37 8.61 21.68
CA GLY A 169 2.10 9.44 22.85
C GLY A 169 0.89 10.37 22.70
N ALA A 170 0.54 10.75 21.47
CA ALA A 170 -0.61 11.60 21.18
C ALA A 170 -1.89 10.83 20.88
N ALA A 171 -1.78 9.52 20.66
CA ALA A 171 -2.90 8.69 20.23
C ALA A 171 -3.99 8.54 21.30
N THR A 172 -5.24 8.66 20.88
CA THR A 172 -6.43 8.41 21.72
C THR A 172 -6.90 6.96 21.69
N ALA A 173 -6.53 6.22 20.63
CA ALA A 173 -6.79 4.80 20.46
C ALA A 173 -5.77 4.21 19.47
N GLN A 174 -5.62 2.88 19.50
CA GLN A 174 -4.80 2.17 18.53
C GLN A 174 -5.44 0.85 18.12
N ALA A 175 -5.16 0.43 16.89
CA ALA A 175 -5.44 -0.92 16.41
C ALA A 175 -4.16 -1.47 15.76
N GLN A 176 -3.93 -2.76 15.89
CA GLN A 176 -2.68 -3.36 15.46
C GLN A 176 -2.91 -4.65 14.67
N LEU A 177 -2.13 -4.82 13.63
CA LEU A 177 -1.93 -6.07 12.89
C LEU A 177 -0.46 -6.46 13.07
N VAL A 178 -0.18 -7.67 13.47
CA VAL A 178 1.18 -8.18 13.65
C VAL A 178 1.47 -9.23 12.59
N GLY A 179 2.58 -9.09 11.89
CA GLY A 179 3.11 -10.13 11.03
C GLY A 179 4.46 -10.65 11.54
N ALA A 180 4.85 -11.85 11.16
CA ALA A 180 6.12 -12.45 11.53
C ALA A 180 7.00 -12.69 10.30
N PHE A 181 8.31 -12.46 10.43
CA PHE A 181 9.26 -12.81 9.37
C PHE A 181 10.62 -13.15 9.97
N GLY A 182 11.28 -14.21 9.46
CA GLY A 182 12.58 -14.69 9.91
C GLY A 182 13.70 -14.44 8.91
N GLY A 183 14.90 -14.28 9.43
CA GLY A 183 16.13 -14.12 8.68
C GLY A 183 16.73 -15.45 8.20
#